data_c9c45fedad65a9a7f0e4e5df7d22b3b3
#
_entry.id   c9c45fedad65a9a7f0e4e5df7d22b3b3
#
_cell.length_a   1.000
_cell.length_b   1.000
_cell.length_c   1.000
_cell.angle_alpha   90.00
_cell.angle_beta   90.00
_cell.angle_gamma   90.00
#
_symmetry.space_group_name_H-M   'P 1'
#
loop_
_entity.id
_entity.type
_entity.pdbx_description
1 polymer ?
#
loop_
_entity_poly.entity_id
_entity_poly.type
_entity_poly.pdbx_seq_one_letter_code
_entity_poly.pdbx_strand_id
1 'polypeptide(L)'
;MKKEFLALQVFLFLLFSQSFLFAQEETSSNSGKENISEFVSTESSVLLFSENNNGSLFAISSGDSVTVYDSSDNSKVCEFYDQQVSKMSFYTEDGNEFFADLTKDGQFTVRKLSRYEDAWAYDEDEPYFSADCGDPTGKRKLTTVAFSNNSDYVAAAFDDNSVQVHFRLRVIAGSISHTITKHKAPVYGLEFSRTGEYLATVSTDGEAYIWNSYTSAQITHLKGIYTRAMVPVIFSSDSVYIVFQDGRNTFKIADFSGNTLYSIASGRPITGIKPLKDPDLIAIRNDKGEVMVYSISSRRPLSVSSASKLMADVGETYVDANFTSYDFDTAVSRMYAGFKNGKVYVIEPTPYLDDTAMLITDASKAGKGFGNFVHQRFSSVTISAGTNYMTKPYLMSANLRGEYLYSGKISPFFVGGGLSLGAGFPRKDFPANYKINGEYVDSPKLLFADIYVPAGYAFSPWNNEVRIITSFKAGVKIQSIGLITKYGSAISEPACSFYMSAGAGMQIKWFQFDVNCEYDAIGKVNPSLYAGYAIRWGE
;
A
#
# COMPACT_ATOMS: atom_id res chain seq x y z
N MET A 1 17.51 -16.36 47.85
CA MET A 1 16.81 -16.87 46.64
C MET A 1 15.39 -16.35 46.48
N LYS A 2 14.40 -16.59 47.37
CA LYS A 2 13.04 -16.03 47.18
C LYS A 2 12.99 -14.50 47.20
N LYS A 3 13.80 -13.83 48.03
CA LYS A 3 13.86 -12.36 48.12
C LYS A 3 14.56 -11.73 46.91
N GLU A 4 15.58 -12.37 46.38
CA GLU A 4 16.31 -11.88 45.20
C GLU A 4 15.53 -12.09 43.92
N PHE A 5 14.75 -13.19 43.84
CA PHE A 5 13.84 -13.44 42.69
C PHE A 5 12.67 -12.47 42.69
N LEU A 6 12.13 -12.16 43.88
CA LEU A 6 11.09 -11.14 44.03
C LEU A 6 11.59 -9.74 43.69
N ALA A 7 12.86 -9.43 44.10
CA ALA A 7 13.48 -8.15 43.76
C ALA A 7 13.73 -8.01 42.24
N LEU A 8 14.12 -9.07 41.55
CA LEU A 8 14.29 -9.07 40.11
C LEU A 8 12.94 -8.94 39.38
N GLN A 9 11.89 -9.60 39.87
CA GLN A 9 10.53 -9.43 39.33
C GLN A 9 9.99 -8.02 39.56
N VAL A 10 10.20 -7.44 40.74
CA VAL A 10 9.81 -6.07 41.06
C VAL A 10 10.62 -5.07 40.24
N PHE A 11 11.92 -5.29 40.04
CA PHE A 11 12.79 -4.44 39.23
C PHE A 11 12.39 -4.49 37.75
N LEU A 12 12.09 -5.68 37.20
CA LEU A 12 11.54 -5.84 35.87
C LEU A 12 10.15 -5.18 35.73
N PHE A 13 9.28 -5.33 36.73
CA PHE A 13 7.97 -4.69 36.74
C PHE A 13 8.07 -3.15 36.81
N LEU A 14 9.01 -2.62 37.58
CA LEU A 14 9.28 -1.18 37.66
C LEU A 14 9.89 -0.62 36.36
N LEU A 15 10.79 -1.36 35.70
CA LEU A 15 11.29 -1.00 34.38
C LEU A 15 10.15 -0.97 33.33
N PHE A 16 9.25 -1.94 33.37
CA PHE A 16 8.07 -1.96 32.50
C PHE A 16 7.06 -0.86 32.84
N SER A 17 6.86 -0.53 34.12
CA SER A 17 5.92 0.52 34.53
C SER A 17 6.41 1.93 34.18
N GLN A 18 7.73 2.19 34.25
CA GLN A 18 8.28 3.47 33.80
C GLN A 18 8.20 3.63 32.29
N SER A 19 8.40 2.56 31.52
CA SER A 19 8.20 2.59 30.07
C SER A 19 6.72 2.83 29.68
N PHE A 20 5.79 2.39 30.53
CA PHE A 20 4.35 2.61 30.34
C PHE A 20 3.94 4.06 30.63
N LEU A 21 4.60 4.73 31.58
CA LEU A 21 4.37 6.15 31.89
C LEU A 21 4.92 7.08 30.79
N PHE A 22 6.05 6.74 30.17
CA PHE A 22 6.58 7.50 29.04
C PHE A 22 5.75 7.34 27.76
N ALA A 23 5.06 6.21 27.58
CA ALA A 23 4.17 5.98 26.43
C ALA A 23 2.80 6.68 26.57
N GLN A 24 2.41 7.14 27.75
CA GLN A 24 1.16 7.83 27.99
C GLN A 24 1.25 9.37 27.83
N GLU A 25 2.44 9.95 27.81
CA GLU A 25 2.59 11.41 27.64
C GLU A 25 2.72 11.88 26.18
N GLU A 26 2.86 11.00 25.20
CA GLU A 26 2.90 11.38 23.79
C GLU A 26 1.57 11.18 23.02
N THR A 27 0.48 10.84 23.69
CA THR A 27 -0.86 10.91 23.09
C THR A 27 -1.56 12.23 23.40
N SER A 28 -0.85 13.35 23.43
CA SER A 28 -1.47 14.64 23.22
C SER A 28 -1.60 14.86 21.71
N SER A 29 -2.79 14.64 21.21
CA SER A 29 -3.38 15.19 19.99
C SER A 29 -2.52 16.28 19.29
N ASN A 30 -1.47 15.91 18.59
CA ASN A 30 -1.09 16.61 17.39
C ASN A 30 -2.03 16.11 16.29
N SER A 31 -3.26 16.62 16.28
CA SER A 31 -4.01 16.73 15.03
C SER A 31 -3.14 17.64 14.15
N GLY A 32 -2.29 17.03 13.32
CA GLY A 32 -1.56 17.76 12.31
C GLY A 32 -2.60 18.60 11.57
N LYS A 33 -2.53 19.93 11.69
CA LYS A 33 -3.31 20.80 10.82
C LYS A 33 -2.87 20.42 9.42
N GLU A 34 -3.81 19.96 8.60
CA GLU A 34 -3.57 19.86 7.17
C GLU A 34 -3.14 21.25 6.74
N ASN A 35 -1.96 21.38 6.12
CA ASN A 35 -1.58 22.63 5.49
C ASN A 35 -2.44 22.78 4.24
N ILE A 36 -3.37 23.70 4.29
CA ILE A 36 -4.35 23.96 3.25
C ILE A 36 -4.09 25.37 2.73
N SER A 37 -3.93 25.47 1.41
CA SER A 37 -3.78 26.77 0.74
C SER A 37 -4.61 26.80 -0.55
N GLU A 38 -5.19 27.97 -0.85
CA GLU A 38 -5.78 28.22 -2.16
C GLU A 38 -4.63 28.28 -3.18
N PHE A 39 -4.73 27.47 -4.24
CA PHE A 39 -3.69 27.33 -5.25
C PHE A 39 -3.95 28.25 -6.42
N VAL A 40 -5.13 28.15 -7.04
CA VAL A 40 -5.59 28.97 -8.16
C VAL A 40 -7.10 29.18 -8.05
N SER A 41 -7.57 30.33 -8.51
CA SER A 41 -8.99 30.66 -8.65
C SER A 41 -9.31 30.94 -10.11
N THR A 42 -10.36 30.32 -10.63
CA THR A 42 -10.92 30.51 -11.98
C THR A 42 -12.26 31.24 -11.90
N GLU A 43 -12.69 31.85 -13.01
CA GLU A 43 -13.98 32.57 -13.07
C GLU A 43 -15.19 31.62 -13.08
N SER A 44 -14.98 30.38 -13.52
CA SER A 44 -15.99 29.35 -13.66
C SER A 44 -15.68 28.11 -12.82
N SER A 45 -16.65 27.21 -12.71
CA SER A 45 -16.49 25.92 -12.01
C SER A 45 -15.31 25.13 -12.55
N VAL A 46 -14.40 24.68 -11.67
CA VAL A 46 -13.37 23.72 -12.03
C VAL A 46 -14.04 22.37 -12.32
N LEU A 47 -13.79 21.81 -13.50
CA LEU A 47 -14.32 20.52 -13.92
C LEU A 47 -13.25 19.42 -13.82
N LEU A 48 -12.03 19.69 -14.31
CA LEU A 48 -10.91 18.77 -14.29
C LEU A 48 -9.63 19.51 -13.87
N PHE A 49 -8.72 18.76 -13.26
CA PHE A 49 -7.35 19.17 -12.96
C PHE A 49 -6.40 18.08 -13.42
N SER A 50 -5.28 18.43 -14.02
CA SER A 50 -4.22 17.51 -14.41
C SER A 50 -2.86 18.18 -14.27
N GLU A 51 -1.88 17.47 -13.74
CA GLU A 51 -0.49 17.90 -13.64
C GLU A 51 0.38 17.05 -14.58
N ASN A 52 1.41 17.65 -15.19
CA ASN A 52 2.35 16.91 -16.01
C ASN A 52 3.29 16.04 -15.16
N ASN A 53 4.07 15.15 -15.80
CA ASN A 53 4.87 14.15 -15.10
C ASN A 53 5.96 14.69 -14.19
N ASN A 54 6.51 15.87 -14.50
CA ASN A 54 7.59 16.48 -13.73
C ASN A 54 7.11 17.61 -12.79
N GLY A 55 5.81 17.89 -12.75
CA GLY A 55 5.22 18.91 -11.90
C GLY A 55 5.51 20.35 -12.32
N SER A 56 6.00 20.59 -13.55
CA SER A 56 6.30 21.96 -14.04
C SER A 56 5.10 22.66 -14.65
N LEU A 57 4.09 21.91 -15.08
CA LEU A 57 2.87 22.43 -15.69
C LEU A 57 1.64 21.77 -15.07
N PHE A 58 0.54 22.51 -14.97
CA PHE A 58 -0.76 21.97 -14.67
C PHE A 58 -1.84 22.59 -15.57
N ALA A 59 -2.91 21.87 -15.80
CA ALA A 59 -4.05 22.31 -16.58
C ALA A 59 -5.34 22.25 -15.76
N ILE A 60 -6.18 23.23 -15.94
CA ILE A 60 -7.52 23.33 -15.34
C ILE A 60 -8.53 23.49 -16.46
N SER A 61 -9.50 22.56 -16.50
CA SER A 61 -10.72 22.76 -17.28
C SER A 61 -11.76 23.49 -16.44
N SER A 62 -12.21 24.64 -16.91
CA SER A 62 -13.12 25.52 -16.18
C SER A 62 -14.11 26.15 -17.13
N GLY A 63 -15.40 25.86 -16.93
CA GLY A 63 -16.44 26.32 -17.85
C GLY A 63 -16.26 25.72 -19.26
N ASP A 64 -16.06 26.60 -20.24
CA ASP A 64 -15.87 26.24 -21.64
C ASP A 64 -14.41 26.41 -22.10
N SER A 65 -13.47 26.50 -21.15
CA SER A 65 -12.05 26.66 -21.45
C SER A 65 -11.17 25.70 -20.68
N VAL A 66 -10.00 25.44 -21.23
CA VAL A 66 -8.88 24.77 -20.57
C VAL A 66 -7.73 25.74 -20.52
N THR A 67 -7.21 26.00 -19.33
CA THR A 67 -6.05 26.85 -19.12
C THR A 67 -4.87 26.04 -18.61
N VAL A 68 -3.72 26.18 -19.23
CA VAL A 68 -2.44 25.61 -18.79
C VAL A 68 -1.64 26.67 -18.05
N TYR A 69 -1.05 26.29 -16.93
CA TYR A 69 -0.27 27.17 -16.06
C TYR A 69 1.13 26.61 -15.84
N ASP A 70 2.11 27.50 -15.65
CA ASP A 70 3.42 27.15 -15.09
C ASP A 70 3.31 27.00 -13.57
N SER A 71 3.80 25.88 -13.05
CA SER A 71 3.70 25.58 -11.61
C SER A 71 4.66 26.41 -10.75
N SER A 72 5.65 27.04 -11.33
CA SER A 72 6.67 27.79 -10.58
C SER A 72 6.14 29.12 -10.03
N ASP A 73 5.23 29.76 -10.75
CA ASP A 73 4.66 31.08 -10.41
C ASP A 73 3.15 31.18 -10.62
N ASN A 74 2.50 30.07 -11.04
CA ASN A 74 1.09 30.00 -11.41
C ASN A 74 0.71 30.96 -12.57
N SER A 75 1.66 31.33 -13.41
CA SER A 75 1.38 32.13 -14.58
C SER A 75 0.67 31.34 -15.66
N LYS A 76 -0.24 32.00 -16.36
CA LYS A 76 -0.98 31.39 -17.48
C LYS A 76 -0.03 31.22 -18.66
N VAL A 77 0.12 29.97 -19.12
CA VAL A 77 0.90 29.62 -20.32
C VAL A 77 0.05 29.79 -21.57
N CYS A 78 -1.15 29.19 -21.58
CA CYS A 78 -2.07 29.23 -22.70
C CYS A 78 -3.50 28.91 -22.26
N GLU A 79 -4.46 29.24 -23.10
CA GLU A 79 -5.88 28.93 -22.90
C GLU A 79 -6.51 28.48 -24.21
N PHE A 80 -7.28 27.41 -24.10
CA PHE A 80 -8.03 26.83 -25.22
C PHE A 80 -9.53 26.88 -24.90
N TYR A 81 -10.32 27.20 -25.93
CA TYR A 81 -11.78 27.19 -25.80
C TYR A 81 -12.36 25.89 -26.32
N ASP A 82 -12.24 24.85 -25.49
CA ASP A 82 -12.76 23.51 -25.77
C ASP A 82 -13.92 23.19 -24.83
N GLN A 83 -15.11 23.16 -25.38
CA GLN A 83 -16.33 22.96 -24.61
C GLN A 83 -16.46 21.52 -24.12
N GLN A 84 -16.89 21.35 -22.86
CA GLN A 84 -17.26 20.06 -22.29
C GLN A 84 -16.15 19.00 -22.34
N VAL A 85 -14.94 19.39 -22.00
CA VAL A 85 -13.83 18.45 -21.88
C VAL A 85 -14.18 17.34 -20.88
N SER A 86 -14.03 16.09 -21.29
CA SER A 86 -14.31 14.90 -20.50
C SER A 86 -13.04 14.29 -19.89
N LYS A 87 -11.90 14.43 -20.56
CA LYS A 87 -10.59 13.97 -20.11
C LYS A 87 -9.50 14.85 -20.68
N MET A 88 -8.46 15.07 -19.87
CA MET A 88 -7.25 15.78 -20.30
C MET A 88 -6.02 15.13 -19.65
N SER A 89 -4.87 15.22 -20.29
CA SER A 89 -3.62 14.67 -19.81
C SER A 89 -2.42 15.34 -20.46
N PHE A 90 -1.31 15.36 -19.75
CA PHE A 90 0.00 15.67 -20.30
C PHE A 90 0.78 14.38 -20.61
N TYR A 91 1.63 14.44 -21.63
CA TYR A 91 2.62 13.41 -21.90
C TYR A 91 3.87 14.00 -22.54
N THR A 92 4.99 13.29 -22.38
CA THR A 92 6.28 13.68 -22.96
C THR A 92 6.66 12.68 -24.04
N GLU A 93 7.02 13.18 -25.21
CA GLU A 93 7.48 12.38 -26.35
C GLU A 93 8.70 13.05 -26.99
N ASP A 94 9.80 12.29 -27.15
CA ASP A 94 11.06 12.79 -27.73
C ASP A 94 11.58 14.10 -27.12
N GLY A 95 11.39 14.24 -25.80
CA GLY A 95 11.80 15.43 -25.05
C GLY A 95 10.90 16.65 -25.20
N ASN A 96 9.79 16.53 -25.94
CA ASN A 96 8.77 17.57 -26.06
C ASN A 96 7.59 17.27 -25.13
N GLU A 97 6.99 18.30 -24.57
CA GLU A 97 5.80 18.22 -23.76
C GLU A 97 4.56 18.41 -24.62
N PHE A 98 3.56 17.58 -24.41
CA PHE A 98 2.29 17.64 -25.11
C PHE A 98 1.14 17.69 -24.13
N PHE A 99 0.10 18.42 -24.50
CA PHE A 99 -1.18 18.43 -23.83
C PHE A 99 -2.26 17.87 -24.74
N ALA A 100 -3.03 16.94 -24.22
CA ALA A 100 -4.14 16.31 -24.92
C ALA A 100 -5.44 16.49 -24.16
N ASP A 101 -6.51 16.80 -24.87
CA ASP A 101 -7.85 16.87 -24.35
C ASP A 101 -8.85 16.15 -25.27
N LEU A 102 -9.93 15.67 -24.65
CA LEU A 102 -11.02 14.97 -25.32
C LEU A 102 -12.35 15.50 -24.81
N THR A 103 -13.17 15.99 -25.69
CA THR A 103 -14.49 16.52 -25.38
C THR A 103 -15.53 15.41 -25.32
N LYS A 104 -16.70 15.67 -24.71
CA LYS A 104 -17.79 14.70 -24.59
C LYS A 104 -18.43 14.32 -25.93
N ASP A 105 -18.36 15.17 -26.91
CA ASP A 105 -18.83 14.94 -28.29
C ASP A 105 -17.83 14.21 -29.17
N GLY A 106 -16.62 13.91 -28.64
CA GLY A 106 -15.63 13.06 -29.29
C GLY A 106 -14.55 13.81 -30.05
N GLN A 107 -14.43 15.13 -29.88
CA GLN A 107 -13.30 15.87 -30.43
C GLN A 107 -12.05 15.62 -29.59
N PHE A 108 -11.05 15.04 -30.20
CA PHE A 108 -9.76 14.75 -29.60
C PHE A 108 -8.71 15.67 -30.19
N THR A 109 -8.00 16.40 -29.31
CA THR A 109 -7.00 17.38 -29.72
C THR A 109 -5.71 17.19 -28.95
N VAL A 110 -4.58 17.28 -29.64
CA VAL A 110 -3.24 17.23 -29.06
C VAL A 110 -2.49 18.49 -29.46
N ARG A 111 -1.92 19.18 -28.48
CA ARG A 111 -1.15 20.42 -28.65
C ARG A 111 0.27 20.19 -28.17
N LYS A 112 1.25 20.68 -28.91
CA LYS A 112 2.66 20.66 -28.51
C LYS A 112 2.96 21.89 -27.69
N LEU A 113 3.54 21.70 -26.49
CA LEU A 113 4.05 22.77 -25.64
C LEU A 113 5.56 22.84 -25.80
N SER A 114 6.09 23.97 -26.13
CA SER A 114 7.51 24.20 -26.35
C SER A 114 8.04 25.21 -25.32
N ARG A 115 9.23 24.95 -24.79
CA ARG A 115 9.88 25.89 -23.89
C ARG A 115 10.97 26.68 -24.64
N TYR A 116 10.85 27.98 -24.64
CA TYR A 116 11.82 28.89 -25.23
C TYR A 116 12.44 29.74 -24.12
N GLU A 117 13.74 29.58 -23.89
CA GLU A 117 14.44 30.15 -22.75
C GLU A 117 13.73 29.79 -21.42
N ASP A 118 13.07 30.75 -20.77
CA ASP A 118 12.37 30.58 -19.52
C ASP A 118 10.82 30.61 -19.65
N ALA A 119 10.30 30.72 -20.90
CA ALA A 119 8.86 30.80 -21.15
C ALA A 119 8.32 29.60 -21.93
N TRP A 120 7.11 29.17 -21.60
CA TRP A 120 6.35 28.18 -22.34
C TRP A 120 5.57 28.88 -23.49
N ALA A 121 5.47 28.20 -24.62
CA ALA A 121 4.68 28.63 -25.77
C ALA A 121 4.02 27.41 -26.45
N TYR A 122 2.95 27.65 -27.19
CA TYR A 122 2.32 26.66 -28.04
C TYR A 122 1.94 27.33 -29.39
N ASP A 123 1.72 26.49 -30.40
CA ASP A 123 1.26 26.96 -31.68
C ASP A 123 -0.27 27.13 -31.64
N GLU A 124 -0.73 28.38 -31.76
CA GLU A 124 -2.17 28.69 -31.71
C GLU A 124 -2.90 28.32 -33.00
N ASP A 125 -2.21 28.31 -34.13
CA ASP A 125 -2.83 28.22 -35.44
C ASP A 125 -3.17 26.76 -35.83
N GLU A 126 -2.34 25.78 -35.41
CA GLU A 126 -2.56 24.39 -35.75
C GLU A 126 -2.28 23.43 -34.57
N PRO A 127 -3.25 22.60 -34.16
CA PRO A 127 -3.00 21.53 -33.21
C PRO A 127 -2.03 20.52 -33.82
N TYR A 128 -1.14 19.95 -32.99
CA TYR A 128 -0.23 18.87 -33.42
C TYR A 128 -0.97 17.68 -34.03
N PHE A 129 -2.15 17.38 -33.48
CA PHE A 129 -3.06 16.38 -34.00
C PHE A 129 -4.50 16.67 -33.54
N SER A 130 -5.48 16.44 -34.42
CA SER A 130 -6.88 16.44 -34.05
C SER A 130 -7.66 15.34 -34.77
N ALA A 131 -8.68 14.80 -34.10
CA ALA A 131 -9.56 13.79 -34.68
C ALA A 131 -10.97 13.90 -34.09
N ASP A 132 -11.97 13.69 -34.94
CA ASP A 132 -13.35 13.50 -34.54
C ASP A 132 -13.60 11.98 -34.38
N CYS A 133 -13.88 11.56 -33.15
CA CYS A 133 -14.18 10.15 -32.80
C CYS A 133 -15.67 9.86 -32.78
N GLY A 134 -16.52 10.82 -33.18
CA GLY A 134 -17.96 10.61 -33.35
C GLY A 134 -18.29 9.69 -34.50
N ASP A 135 -19.59 9.40 -34.66
CA ASP A 135 -20.05 8.61 -35.81
C ASP A 135 -20.17 9.49 -37.07
N PRO A 136 -19.30 9.29 -38.08
CA PRO A 136 -19.34 10.12 -39.28
C PRO A 136 -20.66 10.01 -40.07
N THR A 137 -21.45 8.98 -39.80
CA THR A 137 -22.76 8.80 -40.46
C THR A 137 -23.92 9.45 -39.70
N GLY A 138 -23.68 9.88 -38.45
CA GLY A 138 -24.69 10.44 -37.55
C GLY A 138 -25.79 9.48 -37.12
N LYS A 139 -25.61 8.15 -37.36
CA LYS A 139 -26.62 7.13 -37.05
C LYS A 139 -26.49 6.59 -35.62
N ARG A 140 -25.30 6.62 -35.08
CA ARG A 140 -25.00 6.14 -33.72
C ARG A 140 -24.75 7.33 -32.81
N LYS A 141 -25.26 7.25 -31.60
CA LYS A 141 -25.02 8.27 -30.58
C LYS A 141 -23.86 7.85 -29.69
N LEU A 142 -22.93 8.75 -29.48
CA LEU A 142 -21.82 8.58 -28.59
C LEU A 142 -22.30 8.47 -27.12
N THR A 143 -21.82 7.48 -26.38
CA THR A 143 -22.18 7.24 -24.98
C THR A 143 -21.04 7.62 -24.04
N THR A 144 -19.79 7.29 -24.38
CA THR A 144 -18.61 7.66 -23.60
C THR A 144 -17.36 7.60 -24.48
N VAL A 145 -16.32 8.32 -24.07
CA VAL A 145 -15.04 8.44 -24.78
C VAL A 145 -13.87 8.34 -23.79
N ALA A 146 -12.73 7.86 -24.25
CA ALA A 146 -11.48 7.85 -23.52
C ALA A 146 -10.28 7.92 -24.47
N PHE A 147 -9.13 8.36 -23.97
CA PHE A 147 -7.87 8.28 -24.70
C PHE A 147 -6.73 7.79 -23.78
N SER A 148 -5.69 7.24 -24.38
CA SER A 148 -4.50 6.79 -23.66
C SER A 148 -3.61 7.99 -23.28
N ASN A 149 -2.91 7.89 -22.14
CA ASN A 149 -2.07 9.00 -21.65
C ASN A 149 -0.96 9.42 -22.62
N ASN A 150 -0.48 8.50 -23.46
CA ASN A 150 0.48 8.80 -24.54
C ASN A 150 -0.17 9.29 -25.83
N SER A 151 -1.48 9.49 -25.83
CA SER A 151 -2.29 9.98 -26.97
C SER A 151 -2.22 9.11 -28.24
N ASP A 152 -1.76 7.87 -28.14
CA ASP A 152 -1.69 6.96 -29.29
C ASP A 152 -3.06 6.33 -29.63
N TYR A 153 -3.95 6.23 -28.64
CA TYR A 153 -5.25 5.58 -28.78
C TYR A 153 -6.39 6.46 -28.25
N VAL A 154 -7.49 6.44 -28.97
CA VAL A 154 -8.78 7.00 -28.54
C VAL A 154 -9.85 5.96 -28.72
N ALA A 155 -10.73 5.79 -27.74
CA ALA A 155 -11.88 4.89 -27.80
C ALA A 155 -13.18 5.66 -27.66
N ALA A 156 -14.17 5.30 -28.49
CA ALA A 156 -15.51 5.84 -28.50
C ALA A 156 -16.52 4.72 -28.40
N ALA A 157 -17.42 4.77 -27.43
CA ALA A 157 -18.53 3.83 -27.29
C ALA A 157 -19.84 4.44 -27.79
N PHE A 158 -20.69 3.62 -28.38
CA PHE A 158 -21.94 4.04 -29.01
C PHE A 158 -23.16 3.34 -28.42
N ASP A 159 -24.34 3.90 -28.70
CA ASP A 159 -25.62 3.41 -28.18
C ASP A 159 -26.07 2.05 -28.81
N ASP A 160 -25.39 1.59 -29.86
CA ASP A 160 -25.51 0.26 -30.42
C ASP A 160 -24.66 -0.81 -29.70
N ASN A 161 -24.07 -0.48 -28.56
CA ASN A 161 -23.16 -1.30 -27.76
C ASN A 161 -21.77 -1.55 -28.39
N SER A 162 -21.48 -0.91 -29.52
CA SER A 162 -20.17 -1.00 -30.15
C SER A 162 -19.16 -0.04 -29.50
N VAL A 163 -17.88 -0.42 -29.55
CA VAL A 163 -16.78 0.45 -29.20
C VAL A 163 -15.82 0.54 -30.38
N GLN A 164 -15.52 1.73 -30.81
CA GLN A 164 -14.53 2.00 -31.83
C GLN A 164 -13.24 2.47 -31.20
N VAL A 165 -12.13 1.84 -31.59
CA VAL A 165 -10.78 2.19 -31.12
C VAL A 165 -10.01 2.74 -32.30
N HIS A 166 -9.57 3.99 -32.17
CA HIS A 166 -8.72 4.68 -33.15
C HIS A 166 -7.30 4.71 -32.62
N PHE A 167 -6.31 4.50 -33.46
CA PHE A 167 -4.93 4.69 -33.08
C PHE A 167 -4.19 5.56 -34.10
N ARG A 168 -3.34 6.40 -33.59
CA ARG A 168 -2.52 7.31 -34.38
C ARG A 168 -1.26 6.59 -34.87
N LEU A 169 -1.09 6.54 -36.18
CA LEU A 169 0.18 6.12 -36.75
C LEU A 169 1.12 7.33 -36.80
N ARG A 170 2.19 7.29 -36.02
CA ARG A 170 3.17 8.38 -35.92
C ARG A 170 3.89 8.71 -37.22
N VAL A 171 3.98 7.74 -38.15
CA VAL A 171 4.72 7.86 -39.41
C VAL A 171 3.84 8.25 -40.59
N ILE A 172 2.55 8.05 -40.49
CA ILE A 172 1.58 8.34 -41.56
C ILE A 172 0.45 9.16 -40.94
N ALA A 173 0.18 10.35 -41.43
CA ALA A 173 -0.97 11.13 -41.02
C ALA A 173 -2.26 10.35 -41.34
N GLY A 174 -2.79 9.65 -40.36
CA GLY A 174 -4.00 8.86 -40.49
C GLY A 174 -4.27 8.04 -39.21
N SER A 175 -5.53 7.67 -39.03
CA SER A 175 -5.95 6.78 -37.96
C SER A 175 -6.48 5.48 -38.55
N ILE A 176 -6.10 4.37 -37.95
CA ILE A 176 -6.76 3.06 -38.22
C ILE A 176 -7.73 2.82 -37.08
N SER A 177 -8.93 2.36 -37.41
CA SER A 177 -9.94 2.05 -36.40
C SER A 177 -10.29 0.58 -36.38
N HIS A 178 -10.50 0.06 -35.18
CA HIS A 178 -11.07 -1.27 -34.93
C HIS A 178 -12.42 -1.13 -34.23
N THR A 179 -13.35 -2.03 -34.52
CA THR A 179 -14.66 -2.03 -33.86
C THR A 179 -14.85 -3.27 -33.03
N ILE A 180 -15.17 -3.07 -31.75
CA ILE A 180 -15.49 -4.11 -30.78
C ILE A 180 -17.03 -4.19 -30.69
N THR A 181 -17.60 -5.38 -30.92
CA THR A 181 -19.04 -5.62 -30.88
C THR A 181 -19.45 -6.71 -29.90
N LYS A 182 -18.64 -6.92 -28.87
CA LYS A 182 -18.81 -8.02 -27.91
C LYS A 182 -19.90 -7.77 -26.86
N HIS A 183 -20.09 -6.50 -26.49
CA HIS A 183 -21.05 -6.13 -25.47
C HIS A 183 -22.50 -6.35 -25.89
N LYS A 184 -23.34 -6.82 -24.97
CA LYS A 184 -24.78 -7.04 -25.17
C LYS A 184 -25.64 -5.91 -24.59
N ALA A 185 -25.03 -5.02 -23.84
CA ALA A 185 -25.65 -3.88 -23.19
C ALA A 185 -24.80 -2.61 -23.41
N PRO A 186 -25.39 -1.40 -23.26
CA PRO A 186 -24.69 -0.15 -23.49
C PRO A 186 -23.38 -0.04 -22.68
N VAL A 187 -22.32 0.35 -23.36
CA VAL A 187 -21.02 0.62 -22.75
C VAL A 187 -21.04 2.02 -22.16
N TYR A 188 -20.71 2.14 -20.87
CA TYR A 188 -20.69 3.42 -20.15
C TYR A 188 -19.33 3.76 -19.56
N GLY A 189 -18.40 2.82 -19.50
CA GLY A 189 -17.05 3.01 -18.98
C GLY A 189 -15.99 2.57 -19.99
N LEU A 190 -15.04 3.45 -20.24
CA LEU A 190 -13.84 3.21 -21.03
C LEU A 190 -12.64 3.71 -20.25
N GLU A 191 -11.59 2.91 -20.13
CA GLU A 191 -10.34 3.30 -19.52
C GLU A 191 -9.15 2.62 -20.19
N PHE A 192 -8.14 3.41 -20.54
CA PHE A 192 -6.88 2.88 -21.04
C PHE A 192 -5.89 2.65 -19.90
N SER A 193 -5.04 1.65 -20.04
CA SER A 193 -3.84 1.56 -19.24
C SER A 193 -2.92 2.76 -19.51
N ARG A 194 -2.03 3.07 -18.57
CA ARG A 194 -1.12 4.22 -18.69
C ARG A 194 -0.24 4.16 -19.94
N THR A 195 0.19 2.97 -20.31
CA THR A 195 0.98 2.73 -21.54
C THR A 195 0.15 2.79 -22.82
N GLY A 196 -1.19 2.78 -22.72
CA GLY A 196 -2.08 2.65 -23.86
C GLY A 196 -2.22 1.23 -24.42
N GLU A 197 -1.47 0.25 -23.89
CA GLU A 197 -1.47 -1.12 -24.42
C GLU A 197 -2.80 -1.85 -24.20
N TYR A 198 -3.52 -1.51 -23.13
CA TYR A 198 -4.76 -2.15 -22.76
C TYR A 198 -5.90 -1.14 -22.67
N LEU A 199 -7.08 -1.61 -23.09
CA LEU A 199 -8.36 -0.89 -22.96
C LEU A 199 -9.34 -1.71 -22.14
N ALA A 200 -9.90 -1.14 -21.09
CA ALA A 200 -11.05 -1.68 -20.39
C ALA A 200 -12.34 -1.07 -20.95
N THR A 201 -13.32 -1.93 -21.22
CA THR A 201 -14.68 -1.53 -21.64
C THR A 201 -15.70 -2.12 -20.68
N VAL A 202 -16.63 -1.31 -20.19
CA VAL A 202 -17.59 -1.70 -19.16
C VAL A 202 -19.01 -1.39 -19.58
N SER A 203 -19.91 -2.38 -19.49
CA SER A 203 -21.30 -2.24 -19.88
C SER A 203 -22.26 -2.26 -18.70
N THR A 204 -23.47 -1.79 -18.93
CA THR A 204 -24.53 -1.65 -17.92
C THR A 204 -25.09 -2.98 -17.41
N ASP A 205 -24.71 -4.11 -17.98
CA ASP A 205 -25.01 -5.47 -17.48
C ASP A 205 -24.03 -5.96 -16.40
N GLY A 206 -23.01 -5.15 -16.04
CA GLY A 206 -22.01 -5.49 -15.04
C GLY A 206 -20.89 -6.39 -15.57
N GLU A 207 -20.73 -6.47 -16.89
CA GLU A 207 -19.61 -7.14 -17.54
C GLU A 207 -18.56 -6.11 -18.02
N ALA A 208 -17.29 -6.46 -17.85
CA ALA A 208 -16.17 -5.70 -18.38
C ALA A 208 -15.23 -6.61 -19.16
N TYR A 209 -14.67 -6.08 -20.24
CA TYR A 209 -13.65 -6.76 -21.02
C TYR A 209 -12.38 -5.92 -21.07
N ILE A 210 -11.25 -6.60 -21.00
CA ILE A 210 -9.93 -6.00 -21.22
C ILE A 210 -9.44 -6.44 -22.59
N TRP A 211 -8.99 -5.49 -23.37
CA TRP A 211 -8.55 -5.66 -24.76
C TRP A 211 -7.11 -5.23 -24.92
N ASN A 212 -6.40 -5.84 -25.82
CA ASN A 212 -5.19 -5.24 -26.39
C ASN A 212 -5.62 -4.10 -27.32
N SER A 213 -5.16 -2.88 -27.06
CA SER A 213 -5.63 -1.68 -27.77
C SER A 213 -5.28 -1.69 -29.25
N TYR A 214 -4.15 -2.29 -29.62
CA TYR A 214 -3.67 -2.35 -31.02
C TYR A 214 -4.41 -3.39 -31.87
N THR A 215 -4.61 -4.59 -31.28
CA THR A 215 -5.19 -5.73 -32.03
C THR A 215 -6.68 -5.93 -31.80
N SER A 216 -7.25 -5.26 -30.77
CA SER A 216 -8.61 -5.51 -30.25
C SER A 216 -8.85 -6.97 -29.84
N ALA A 217 -7.79 -7.71 -29.56
CA ALA A 217 -7.89 -9.06 -29.01
C ALA A 217 -8.35 -8.99 -27.55
N GLN A 218 -9.38 -9.79 -27.21
CA GLN A 218 -9.83 -9.92 -25.83
C GLN A 218 -8.78 -10.64 -24.99
N ILE A 219 -8.37 -10.01 -23.88
CA ILE A 219 -7.43 -10.58 -22.90
C ILE A 219 -8.19 -11.16 -21.71
N THR A 220 -9.10 -10.37 -21.13
CA THR A 220 -9.77 -10.72 -19.88
C THR A 220 -11.27 -10.40 -19.96
N HIS A 221 -12.06 -11.17 -19.23
CA HIS A 221 -13.48 -10.95 -19.03
C HIS A 221 -13.77 -10.92 -17.53
N LEU A 222 -14.25 -9.78 -17.04
CA LEU A 222 -14.63 -9.56 -15.65
C LEU A 222 -16.14 -9.51 -15.53
N LYS A 223 -16.67 -10.02 -14.42
CA LYS A 223 -18.10 -10.03 -14.10
C LYS A 223 -18.36 -9.44 -12.72
N GLY A 224 -19.60 -8.97 -12.53
CA GLY A 224 -20.01 -8.42 -11.24
C GLY A 224 -19.46 -7.02 -10.99
N ILE A 225 -19.26 -6.24 -12.04
CA ILE A 225 -18.89 -4.83 -11.94
C ILE A 225 -20.08 -4.04 -11.39
N TYR A 226 -19.83 -3.12 -10.46
CA TYR A 226 -20.87 -2.25 -9.92
C TYR A 226 -21.30 -1.20 -10.95
N THR A 227 -22.49 -1.38 -11.51
CA THR A 227 -22.99 -0.61 -12.67
C THR A 227 -23.32 0.85 -12.40
N ARG A 228 -23.22 1.30 -11.15
CA ARG A 228 -23.40 2.71 -10.75
C ARG A 228 -22.09 3.40 -10.42
N ALA A 229 -20.95 2.74 -10.61
CA ALA A 229 -19.64 3.34 -10.43
C ALA A 229 -19.38 4.39 -11.53
N MET A 230 -18.82 5.54 -11.16
CA MET A 230 -18.42 6.57 -12.14
C MET A 230 -17.18 6.13 -12.94
N VAL A 231 -16.23 5.49 -12.26
CA VAL A 231 -15.04 4.89 -12.87
C VAL A 231 -15.00 3.44 -12.41
N PRO A 232 -15.62 2.52 -13.17
CA PRO A 232 -15.86 1.16 -12.69
C PRO A 232 -14.61 0.27 -12.71
N VAL A 233 -13.66 0.53 -13.61
CA VAL A 233 -12.42 -0.25 -13.81
C VAL A 233 -11.27 0.70 -14.09
N ILE A 234 -10.13 0.48 -13.46
CA ILE A 234 -8.85 1.15 -13.74
C ILE A 234 -7.72 0.12 -13.79
N PHE A 235 -6.57 0.54 -14.30
CA PHE A 235 -5.32 -0.21 -14.25
C PHE A 235 -4.36 0.42 -13.23
N SER A 236 -3.50 -0.38 -12.58
CA SER A 236 -2.31 0.17 -11.94
C SER A 236 -1.41 0.85 -12.98
N SER A 237 -0.60 1.83 -12.59
CA SER A 237 0.16 2.62 -13.58
C SER A 237 1.25 1.83 -14.32
N ASP A 238 1.69 0.68 -13.80
CA ASP A 238 2.56 -0.29 -14.47
C ASP A 238 1.78 -1.31 -15.31
N SER A 239 0.45 -1.24 -15.32
CA SER A 239 -0.43 -2.17 -16.01
C SER A 239 -0.30 -3.64 -15.57
N VAL A 240 0.05 -3.88 -14.30
CA VAL A 240 0.16 -5.24 -13.72
C VAL A 240 -1.17 -5.68 -13.10
N TYR A 241 -1.93 -4.75 -12.52
CA TYR A 241 -3.17 -5.03 -11.83
C TYR A 241 -4.36 -4.33 -12.48
N ILE A 242 -5.51 -4.99 -12.37
CA ILE A 242 -6.83 -4.43 -12.71
C ILE A 242 -7.54 -4.16 -11.39
N VAL A 243 -8.03 -2.94 -11.20
CA VAL A 243 -8.81 -2.53 -10.03
C VAL A 243 -10.22 -2.23 -10.49
N PHE A 244 -11.21 -2.87 -9.89
CA PHE A 244 -12.60 -2.64 -10.26
C PHE A 244 -13.54 -2.61 -9.07
N GLN A 245 -14.55 -1.76 -9.16
CA GLN A 245 -15.59 -1.66 -8.15
C GLN A 245 -16.64 -2.76 -8.37
N ASP A 246 -16.88 -3.61 -7.37
CA ASP A 246 -17.86 -4.70 -7.40
C ASP A 246 -19.07 -4.45 -6.50
N GLY A 247 -19.07 -3.36 -5.76
CA GLY A 247 -20.16 -2.93 -4.89
C GLY A 247 -20.09 -1.44 -4.59
N ARG A 248 -21.10 -0.93 -3.89
CA ARG A 248 -21.13 0.49 -3.53
C ARG A 248 -19.94 0.91 -2.67
N ASN A 249 -19.47 0.02 -1.78
CA ASN A 249 -18.42 0.28 -0.80
C ASN A 249 -17.21 -0.65 -1.00
N THR A 250 -17.20 -1.45 -2.06
CA THR A 250 -16.20 -2.50 -2.25
C THR A 250 -15.55 -2.41 -3.62
N PHE A 251 -14.27 -2.72 -3.67
CA PHE A 251 -13.52 -2.88 -4.90
C PHE A 251 -12.59 -4.10 -4.82
N LYS A 252 -12.20 -4.59 -5.97
CA LYS A 252 -11.34 -5.76 -6.14
C LYS A 252 -10.07 -5.41 -6.88
N ILE A 253 -9.01 -6.08 -6.50
CA ILE A 253 -7.75 -6.11 -7.24
C ILE A 253 -7.65 -7.47 -7.93
N ALA A 254 -7.40 -7.48 -9.22
CA ALA A 254 -7.26 -8.70 -10.03
C ALA A 254 -5.98 -8.67 -10.87
N ASP A 255 -5.54 -9.86 -11.29
CA ASP A 255 -4.52 -10.02 -12.32
C ASP A 255 -5.14 -9.94 -13.73
N PHE A 256 -4.27 -9.92 -14.76
CA PHE A 256 -4.71 -9.89 -16.16
C PHE A 256 -5.33 -11.21 -16.65
N SER A 257 -5.29 -12.29 -15.86
CA SER A 257 -6.06 -13.51 -16.12
C SER A 257 -7.52 -13.39 -15.62
N GLY A 258 -7.86 -12.29 -14.94
CA GLY A 258 -9.18 -12.05 -14.35
C GLY A 258 -9.37 -12.70 -12.98
N ASN A 259 -8.30 -13.27 -12.38
CA ASN A 259 -8.38 -13.83 -11.05
C ASN A 259 -8.36 -12.70 -10.02
N THR A 260 -9.36 -12.64 -9.18
CA THR A 260 -9.36 -11.69 -8.05
C THR A 260 -8.29 -12.10 -7.03
N LEU A 261 -7.36 -11.21 -6.77
CA LEU A 261 -6.31 -11.40 -5.77
C LEU A 261 -6.85 -11.13 -4.37
N TYR A 262 -7.58 -10.03 -4.22
CA TYR A 262 -8.24 -9.66 -2.96
C TYR A 262 -9.33 -8.60 -3.20
N SER A 263 -10.19 -8.44 -2.19
CA SER A 263 -11.29 -7.47 -2.17
C SER A 263 -11.16 -6.57 -0.95
N ILE A 264 -11.54 -5.32 -1.10
CA ILE A 264 -11.41 -4.30 -0.07
C ILE A 264 -12.77 -3.62 0.13
N ALA A 265 -13.17 -3.49 1.40
CA ALA A 265 -14.34 -2.72 1.80
C ALA A 265 -13.90 -1.39 2.39
N SER A 266 -14.32 -0.28 1.79
CA SER A 266 -13.92 1.07 2.19
C SER A 266 -14.71 1.64 3.37
N GLY A 267 -15.63 0.89 3.96
CA GLY A 267 -16.50 1.37 5.04
C GLY A 267 -17.53 2.43 4.62
N ARG A 268 -17.31 3.14 3.51
CA ARG A 268 -18.18 4.20 2.94
C ARG A 268 -18.40 4.00 1.45
N PRO A 269 -19.46 4.60 0.89
CA PRO A 269 -19.67 4.61 -0.57
C PRO A 269 -18.48 5.18 -1.32
N ILE A 270 -17.97 4.42 -2.28
CA ILE A 270 -16.89 4.84 -3.17
C ILE A 270 -17.51 5.68 -4.28
N THR A 271 -16.98 6.89 -4.49
CA THR A 271 -17.40 7.82 -5.54
C THR A 271 -16.36 8.01 -6.64
N GLY A 272 -15.16 7.48 -6.46
CA GLY A 272 -14.11 7.48 -7.48
C GLY A 272 -12.92 6.62 -7.11
N ILE A 273 -12.29 6.04 -8.14
CA ILE A 273 -11.02 5.33 -8.03
C ILE A 273 -10.11 5.87 -9.14
N LYS A 274 -8.85 6.17 -8.83
CA LYS A 274 -7.88 6.71 -9.79
C LYS A 274 -6.51 6.05 -9.58
N PRO A 275 -5.78 5.63 -10.64
CA PRO A 275 -4.38 5.23 -10.50
C PRO A 275 -3.52 6.46 -10.21
N LEU A 276 -2.49 6.30 -9.41
CA LEU A 276 -1.49 7.33 -9.18
C LEU A 276 -0.23 7.06 -10.03
N LYS A 277 0.70 8.03 -10.07
CA LYS A 277 1.93 7.88 -10.86
C LYS A 277 2.82 6.73 -10.36
N ASP A 278 2.83 6.46 -9.04
CA ASP A 278 3.47 5.27 -8.46
C ASP A 278 2.62 4.02 -8.78
N PRO A 279 3.23 2.97 -9.37
CA PRO A 279 2.52 1.73 -9.74
C PRO A 279 1.81 1.02 -8.60
N ASP A 280 2.31 1.16 -7.39
CA ASP A 280 1.75 0.54 -6.21
C ASP A 280 0.55 1.31 -5.63
N LEU A 281 0.31 2.53 -6.09
CA LEU A 281 -0.65 3.42 -5.44
C LEU A 281 -1.90 3.69 -6.28
N ILE A 282 -3.03 3.67 -5.60
CA ILE A 282 -4.32 4.12 -6.12
C ILE A 282 -4.96 5.11 -5.14
N ALA A 283 -5.71 6.05 -5.65
CA ALA A 283 -6.52 6.96 -4.87
C ALA A 283 -7.99 6.52 -4.87
N ILE A 284 -8.62 6.49 -3.72
CA ILE A 284 -10.01 6.09 -3.52
C ILE A 284 -10.75 7.24 -2.86
N ARG A 285 -11.72 7.80 -3.56
CA ARG A 285 -12.59 8.86 -3.06
C ARG A 285 -13.90 8.27 -2.50
N ASN A 286 -14.35 8.76 -1.36
CA ASN A 286 -15.64 8.42 -0.78
C ASN A 286 -16.67 9.58 -0.85
N ASP A 287 -17.90 9.31 -0.40
CA ASP A 287 -19.04 10.25 -0.41
C ASP A 287 -18.89 11.42 0.58
N LYS A 288 -17.87 11.44 1.42
CA LYS A 288 -17.52 12.56 2.30
C LYS A 288 -16.39 13.42 1.73
N GLY A 289 -15.91 13.12 0.52
CA GLY A 289 -14.78 13.79 -0.10
C GLY A 289 -13.44 13.49 0.58
N GLU A 290 -13.38 12.38 1.30
CA GLU A 290 -12.09 11.85 1.73
C GLU A 290 -11.48 11.09 0.56
N VAL A 291 -10.24 11.39 0.24
CA VAL A 291 -9.45 10.70 -0.77
C VAL A 291 -8.33 9.98 -0.06
N MET A 292 -8.41 8.66 -0.05
CA MET A 292 -7.41 7.78 0.55
C MET A 292 -6.41 7.33 -0.50
N VAL A 293 -5.12 7.43 -0.21
CA VAL A 293 -4.06 6.79 -0.98
C VAL A 293 -3.87 5.38 -0.45
N TYR A 294 -4.07 4.41 -1.33
CA TYR A 294 -4.04 2.99 -0.99
C TYR A 294 -2.87 2.30 -1.71
N SER A 295 -2.07 1.51 -0.98
CA SER A 295 -1.00 0.69 -1.56
C SER A 295 -1.51 -0.70 -1.88
N ILE A 296 -1.35 -1.10 -3.16
CA ILE A 296 -1.76 -2.40 -3.67
C ILE A 296 -0.92 -3.51 -3.03
N SER A 297 0.39 -3.33 -2.93
CA SER A 297 1.30 -4.36 -2.41
C SER A 297 1.19 -4.53 -0.90
N SER A 298 1.09 -3.43 -0.14
CA SER A 298 0.95 -3.48 1.32
C SER A 298 -0.50 -3.71 1.76
N ARG A 299 -1.46 -3.60 0.84
CA ARG A 299 -2.91 -3.82 1.03
C ARG A 299 -3.51 -2.94 2.11
N ARG A 300 -3.06 -1.69 2.22
CA ARG A 300 -3.54 -0.75 3.24
C ARG A 300 -3.60 0.69 2.73
N PRO A 301 -4.44 1.53 3.34
CA PRO A 301 -4.35 2.96 3.15
C PRO A 301 -3.05 3.50 3.76
N LEU A 302 -2.42 4.45 3.08
CA LEU A 302 -1.18 5.12 3.53
C LEU A 302 -1.46 6.51 4.08
N SER A 303 -2.32 7.25 3.38
CA SER A 303 -2.67 8.61 3.76
C SER A 303 -4.09 8.96 3.35
N VAL A 304 -4.60 10.03 3.90
CA VAL A 304 -5.94 10.56 3.59
C VAL A 304 -5.90 12.08 3.48
N SER A 305 -6.65 12.60 2.53
CA SER A 305 -6.94 14.03 2.36
C SER A 305 -8.44 14.24 2.44
N SER A 306 -8.91 15.26 3.16
CA SER A 306 -10.33 15.47 3.40
C SER A 306 -10.83 16.80 2.84
N ALA A 307 -11.58 16.73 1.73
CA ALA A 307 -12.25 17.91 1.16
C ALA A 307 -13.35 18.46 2.09
N SER A 308 -13.99 17.61 2.90
CA SER A 308 -14.99 18.07 3.87
C SER A 308 -14.38 18.89 5.01
N LYS A 309 -13.19 18.48 5.47
CA LYS A 309 -12.43 19.24 6.48
C LYS A 309 -11.95 20.57 5.90
N LEU A 310 -11.40 20.54 4.68
CA LEU A 310 -11.04 21.74 3.95
C LEU A 310 -12.19 22.75 3.88
N MET A 311 -13.38 22.32 3.46
CA MET A 311 -14.54 23.22 3.37
C MET A 311 -14.91 23.81 4.72
N ALA A 312 -14.87 23.02 5.80
CA ALA A 312 -15.11 23.52 7.15
C ALA A 312 -14.06 24.55 7.59
N ASP A 313 -12.79 24.34 7.26
CA ASP A 313 -11.70 25.26 7.61
C ASP A 313 -11.78 26.61 6.86
N VAL A 314 -12.34 26.63 5.65
CA VAL A 314 -12.61 27.87 4.90
C VAL A 314 -14.01 28.43 5.18
N GLY A 315 -14.76 27.89 6.13
CA GLY A 315 -16.08 28.37 6.54
C GLY A 315 -17.22 27.98 5.60
N GLU A 316 -17.02 26.99 4.74
CA GLU A 316 -18.01 26.50 3.80
C GLU A 316 -18.54 25.10 4.17
N THR A 317 -19.75 24.76 3.72
CA THR A 317 -20.32 23.43 3.91
C THR A 317 -19.92 22.52 2.76
N TYR A 318 -19.34 21.36 3.09
CA TYR A 318 -19.03 20.35 2.08
C TYR A 318 -20.28 19.75 1.45
N VAL A 319 -20.31 19.76 0.12
CA VAL A 319 -21.29 19.03 -0.70
C VAL A 319 -20.51 18.21 -1.72
N ASP A 320 -20.69 16.89 -1.75
CA ASP A 320 -19.92 15.98 -2.63
C ASP A 320 -20.00 16.39 -4.10
N ALA A 321 -21.15 16.87 -4.56
CA ALA A 321 -21.35 17.37 -5.91
C ALA A 321 -20.54 18.66 -6.23
N ASN A 322 -19.99 19.34 -5.25
CA ASN A 322 -19.17 20.55 -5.43
C ASN A 322 -17.67 20.23 -5.54
N PHE A 323 -17.24 19.09 -5.03
CA PHE A 323 -15.89 18.56 -5.21
C PHE A 323 -15.82 17.82 -6.53
N THR A 324 -15.27 18.46 -7.56
CA THR A 324 -15.39 18.02 -8.95
C THR A 324 -14.24 17.16 -9.42
N SER A 325 -13.02 17.50 -9.03
CA SER A 325 -11.82 16.80 -9.49
C SER A 325 -10.72 16.79 -8.42
N TYR A 326 -9.80 15.86 -8.55
CA TYR A 326 -8.59 15.82 -7.74
C TYR A 326 -7.45 15.16 -8.52
N ASP A 327 -6.23 15.52 -8.17
CA ASP A 327 -5.00 14.88 -8.64
C ASP A 327 -3.92 14.98 -7.54
N PHE A 328 -2.84 14.22 -7.70
CA PHE A 328 -1.72 14.23 -6.78
C PHE A 328 -0.44 14.58 -7.52
N ASP A 329 0.47 15.27 -6.82
CA ASP A 329 1.84 15.41 -7.29
C ASP A 329 2.54 14.04 -7.42
N THR A 330 3.69 14.02 -8.10
CA THR A 330 4.42 12.75 -8.34
C THR A 330 4.87 12.06 -7.06
N ALA A 331 5.16 12.82 -6.01
CA ALA A 331 5.59 12.31 -4.72
C ALA A 331 4.42 11.90 -3.81
N VAL A 332 3.18 12.16 -4.23
CA VAL A 332 1.95 11.96 -3.43
C VAL A 332 2.00 12.73 -2.10
N SER A 333 2.72 13.85 -2.10
CA SER A 333 2.87 14.75 -0.95
C SER A 333 1.82 15.86 -0.92
N ARG A 334 1.15 16.12 -2.06
CA ARG A 334 0.11 17.13 -2.21
C ARG A 334 -1.04 16.59 -3.04
N MET A 335 -2.26 16.89 -2.62
CA MET A 335 -3.48 16.66 -3.40
C MET A 335 -4.03 18.01 -3.86
N TYR A 336 -4.25 18.15 -5.15
CA TYR A 336 -4.96 19.27 -5.75
C TYR A 336 -6.44 18.94 -5.81
N ALA A 337 -7.29 19.78 -5.24
CA ALA A 337 -8.72 19.58 -5.14
C ALA A 337 -9.48 20.70 -5.83
N GLY A 338 -10.19 20.40 -6.90
CA GLY A 338 -10.99 21.35 -7.69
C GLY A 338 -12.46 21.36 -7.26
N PHE A 339 -13.06 22.55 -7.21
CA PHE A 339 -14.43 22.77 -6.78
C PHE A 339 -15.26 23.59 -7.78
N LYS A 340 -16.58 23.45 -7.71
CA LYS A 340 -17.55 24.22 -8.51
C LYS A 340 -17.50 25.73 -8.30
N ASN A 341 -16.96 26.19 -7.17
CA ASN A 341 -16.79 27.62 -6.90
C ASN A 341 -15.62 28.25 -7.66
N GLY A 342 -14.98 27.52 -8.57
CA GLY A 342 -13.85 27.98 -9.37
C GLY A 342 -12.50 27.87 -8.66
N LYS A 343 -12.43 27.36 -7.46
CA LYS A 343 -11.20 27.28 -6.67
C LYS A 343 -10.54 25.92 -6.76
N VAL A 344 -9.23 25.92 -6.81
CA VAL A 344 -8.37 24.75 -6.61
C VAL A 344 -7.58 24.95 -5.31
N TYR A 345 -7.66 23.98 -4.44
CA TYR A 345 -6.92 23.96 -3.18
C TYR A 345 -5.85 22.88 -3.19
N VAL A 346 -4.75 23.14 -2.51
CA VAL A 346 -3.72 22.15 -2.19
C VAL A 346 -3.95 21.66 -0.77
N ILE A 347 -3.99 20.34 -0.62
CA ILE A 347 -4.14 19.64 0.65
C ILE A 347 -2.92 18.73 0.83
N GLU A 348 -2.20 18.86 1.93
CA GLU A 348 -1.16 17.90 2.30
C GLU A 348 -1.80 16.67 2.93
N PRO A 349 -1.66 15.46 2.32
CA PRO A 349 -2.24 14.25 2.87
C PRO A 349 -1.69 13.94 4.27
N THR A 350 -2.59 13.62 5.20
CA THR A 350 -2.20 13.16 6.52
C THR A 350 -2.01 11.64 6.53
N PRO A 351 -1.05 11.09 7.30
CA PRO A 351 -0.91 9.65 7.44
C PRO A 351 -2.22 9.01 7.92
N TYR A 352 -2.58 7.90 7.32
CA TYR A 352 -3.78 7.16 7.72
C TYR A 352 -3.48 6.38 9.01
N LEU A 353 -4.14 6.76 10.10
CA LEU A 353 -3.90 6.21 11.44
C LEU A 353 -4.95 5.17 11.89
N ASP A 354 -6.06 5.05 11.15
CA ASP A 354 -7.17 4.17 11.52
C ASP A 354 -7.16 2.88 10.69
N ASP A 355 -6.57 1.83 11.24
CA ASP A 355 -6.50 0.50 10.62
C ASP A 355 -7.86 -0.23 10.60
N THR A 356 -8.90 0.30 11.24
CA THR A 356 -10.20 -0.36 11.37
C THR A 356 -11.16 -0.08 10.21
N ALA A 357 -10.89 0.92 9.37
CA ALA A 357 -11.82 1.41 8.36
C ALA A 357 -11.91 0.54 7.09
N MET A 358 -10.98 -0.38 6.86
CA MET A 358 -10.98 -1.26 5.68
C MET A 358 -10.88 -2.74 6.06
N LEU A 359 -11.92 -3.49 5.69
CA LEU A 359 -11.90 -4.95 5.79
C LEU A 359 -11.37 -5.53 4.47
N ILE A 360 -10.22 -6.20 4.53
CA ILE A 360 -9.63 -6.88 3.38
C ILE A 360 -10.08 -8.34 3.39
N THR A 361 -10.75 -8.76 2.32
CA THR A 361 -11.12 -10.15 2.11
C THR A 361 -10.40 -10.69 0.88
N ASP A 362 -9.62 -11.74 1.04
CA ASP A 362 -8.95 -12.41 -0.08
C ASP A 362 -9.95 -13.33 -0.79
N ALA A 363 -10.28 -13.02 -2.03
CA ALA A 363 -11.30 -13.74 -2.79
C ALA A 363 -10.81 -15.09 -3.33
N SER A 364 -9.51 -15.36 -3.33
CA SER A 364 -8.96 -16.62 -3.86
C SER A 364 -9.33 -17.85 -3.00
N LYS A 365 -9.94 -17.65 -1.83
CA LYS A 365 -10.26 -18.69 -0.86
C LYS A 365 -11.68 -18.63 -0.29
N ALA A 366 -12.62 -17.95 -0.94
CA ALA A 366 -14.04 -17.96 -0.56
C ALA A 366 -14.70 -19.34 -0.71
N GLY A 367 -14.09 -20.40 -0.20
CA GLY A 367 -14.58 -21.77 -0.29
C GLY A 367 -14.01 -22.77 0.70
N LYS A 368 -12.93 -22.46 1.40
CA LYS A 368 -12.38 -23.41 2.39
C LYS A 368 -11.80 -22.63 3.58
N GLY A 369 -12.50 -22.69 4.71
CA GLY A 369 -12.19 -21.97 5.92
C GLY A 369 -10.75 -22.15 6.41
N PHE A 370 -10.03 -21.10 6.31
CA PHE A 370 -8.97 -20.59 7.18
C PHE A 370 -8.59 -19.21 6.64
N GLY A 371 -8.63 -18.21 7.51
CA GLY A 371 -8.61 -16.80 7.22
C GLY A 371 -7.55 -16.30 6.21
N ASN A 372 -7.91 -15.25 5.56
CA ASN A 372 -7.07 -14.51 4.62
C ASN A 372 -5.91 -13.88 5.36
N PHE A 373 -4.68 -14.29 5.04
CA PHE A 373 -3.49 -13.77 5.69
C PHE A 373 -3.02 -12.50 4.99
N VAL A 374 -3.04 -11.39 5.70
CA VAL A 374 -2.45 -10.15 5.23
C VAL A 374 -0.95 -10.19 5.49
N HIS A 375 -0.16 -10.02 4.44
CA HIS A 375 1.27 -9.82 4.57
C HIS A 375 1.61 -8.34 4.49
N GLN A 376 2.42 -7.86 5.43
CA GLN A 376 2.96 -6.52 5.44
C GLN A 376 4.48 -6.58 5.51
N ARG A 377 5.15 -5.71 4.73
CA ARG A 377 6.56 -5.42 4.95
C ARG A 377 6.73 -4.95 6.39
N PHE A 378 7.72 -5.48 7.09
CA PHE A 378 8.06 -4.96 8.41
C PHE A 378 9.54 -5.12 8.72
N SER A 379 10.01 -4.22 9.55
CA SER A 379 11.21 -4.39 10.34
C SER A 379 10.81 -4.34 11.80
N SER A 380 11.33 -5.21 12.62
CA SER A 380 11.06 -5.17 14.05
C SER A 380 12.28 -5.50 14.88
N VAL A 381 12.41 -4.83 16.02
CA VAL A 381 13.30 -5.24 17.11
C VAL A 381 12.44 -5.71 18.27
N THR A 382 12.68 -6.92 18.73
CA THR A 382 11.98 -7.51 19.86
C THR A 382 12.96 -7.70 21.01
N ILE A 383 12.59 -7.25 22.19
CA ILE A 383 13.30 -7.58 23.44
C ILE A 383 12.34 -8.41 24.28
N SER A 384 12.75 -9.61 24.62
CA SER A 384 11.91 -10.55 25.36
C SER A 384 12.67 -11.22 26.50
N ALA A 385 11.96 -11.50 27.58
CA ALA A 385 12.42 -12.32 28.65
C ALA A 385 11.68 -13.67 28.63
N GLY A 386 12.35 -14.73 28.97
CA GLY A 386 11.76 -16.06 28.87
C GLY A 386 12.44 -17.09 29.76
N THR A 387 11.95 -18.30 29.62
CA THR A 387 12.44 -19.47 30.32
C THR A 387 12.45 -20.68 29.42
N ASN A 388 13.48 -21.51 29.55
CA ASN A 388 13.55 -22.81 28.91
C ASN A 388 13.42 -23.88 30.00
N TYR A 389 12.61 -24.89 29.73
CA TYR A 389 12.63 -26.11 30.52
C TYR A 389 13.84 -26.93 30.06
N MET A 390 14.78 -27.18 30.97
CA MET A 390 16.05 -27.80 30.63
C MET A 390 16.10 -29.26 31.04
N THR A 391 16.92 -30.03 30.37
CA THR A 391 17.21 -31.41 30.76
C THR A 391 18.13 -31.43 31.99
N LYS A 392 18.02 -32.55 32.78
CA LYS A 392 18.89 -32.74 33.95
C LYS A 392 20.36 -32.43 33.60
N PRO A 393 21.10 -31.76 34.47
CA PRO A 393 20.82 -31.51 35.92
C PRO A 393 20.07 -30.20 36.20
N TYR A 394 19.73 -29.42 35.20
CA TYR A 394 19.02 -28.16 35.36
C TYR A 394 17.51 -28.33 35.29
N LEU A 395 16.76 -27.45 35.92
CA LEU A 395 15.31 -27.44 35.89
C LEU A 395 14.78 -26.49 34.80
N MET A 396 15.28 -25.27 34.84
CA MET A 396 14.87 -24.19 33.93
C MET A 396 15.99 -23.15 33.83
N SER A 397 15.89 -22.30 32.82
CA SER A 397 16.73 -21.11 32.71
C SER A 397 15.90 -19.84 32.75
N ALA A 398 16.52 -18.73 33.09
CA ALA A 398 16.01 -17.39 32.80
C ALA A 398 16.84 -16.79 31.68
N ASN A 399 16.15 -16.25 30.66
CA ASN A 399 16.77 -15.78 29.44
C ASN A 399 16.32 -14.36 29.12
N LEU A 400 17.23 -13.55 28.57
CA LEU A 400 16.93 -12.29 27.91
C LEU A 400 17.30 -12.44 26.44
N ARG A 401 16.39 -12.06 25.53
CA ARG A 401 16.55 -12.23 24.08
C ARG A 401 16.29 -10.92 23.36
N GLY A 402 17.18 -10.57 22.43
CA GLY A 402 16.99 -9.52 21.45
C GLY A 402 16.95 -10.10 20.05
N GLU A 403 15.98 -9.76 19.25
CA GLU A 403 15.82 -10.21 17.86
C GLU A 403 15.53 -9.03 16.95
N TYR A 404 16.19 -8.97 15.80
CA TYR A 404 15.84 -8.15 14.66
C TYR A 404 15.26 -9.03 13.57
N LEU A 405 14.07 -8.67 13.07
CA LEU A 405 13.39 -9.38 12.00
C LEU A 405 13.12 -8.40 10.84
N TYR A 406 13.36 -8.87 9.62
CA TYR A 406 13.08 -8.13 8.39
C TYR A 406 12.27 -8.99 7.45
N SER A 407 11.16 -8.47 6.93
CA SER A 407 10.32 -9.07 5.90
C SER A 407 10.17 -8.12 4.72
N GLY A 408 10.38 -8.63 3.52
CA GLY A 408 10.25 -7.88 2.27
C GLY A 408 8.81 -7.62 1.85
N LYS A 409 8.61 -6.85 0.77
CA LYS A 409 7.29 -6.46 0.26
C LYS A 409 6.44 -7.62 -0.31
N ILE A 410 7.06 -8.65 -0.82
CA ILE A 410 6.42 -9.63 -1.72
C ILE A 410 6.05 -10.95 -1.00
N SER A 411 6.67 -11.26 0.11
CA SER A 411 6.53 -12.56 0.77
C SER A 411 6.37 -12.42 2.28
N PRO A 412 5.50 -13.22 2.92
CA PRO A 412 5.41 -13.31 4.38
C PRO A 412 6.65 -13.90 5.04
N PHE A 413 7.66 -14.24 4.24
CA PHE A 413 8.94 -14.74 4.73
C PHE A 413 9.76 -13.62 5.35
N PHE A 414 10.33 -13.88 6.51
CA PHE A 414 11.28 -12.97 7.16
C PHE A 414 12.62 -13.66 7.44
N VAL A 415 13.64 -12.86 7.60
CA VAL A 415 14.96 -13.26 8.05
C VAL A 415 15.49 -12.19 9.02
N GLY A 416 16.39 -12.56 9.91
CA GLY A 416 16.92 -11.61 10.88
C GLY A 416 18.18 -12.04 11.58
N GLY A 417 18.47 -11.40 12.70
CA GLY A 417 19.56 -11.73 13.61
C GLY A 417 19.05 -11.74 15.06
N GLY A 418 19.54 -12.66 15.87
CA GLY A 418 19.15 -12.79 17.26
C GLY A 418 20.32 -13.07 18.18
N LEU A 419 20.18 -12.55 19.40
CA LEU A 419 21.07 -12.80 20.53
C LEU A 419 20.22 -13.15 21.75
N SER A 420 20.59 -14.23 22.46
CA SER A 420 19.99 -14.59 23.74
C SER A 420 21.08 -14.78 24.79
N LEU A 421 20.83 -14.27 25.97
CA LEU A 421 21.67 -14.48 27.15
C LEU A 421 20.84 -15.18 28.22
N GLY A 422 21.41 -16.20 28.86
CA GLY A 422 20.65 -16.96 29.84
C GLY A 422 21.49 -17.56 30.97
N ALA A 423 20.77 -17.84 32.05
CA ALA A 423 21.33 -18.53 33.21
C ALA A 423 20.46 -19.72 33.60
N GLY A 424 21.05 -20.90 33.68
CA GLY A 424 20.34 -22.13 34.08
C GLY A 424 20.40 -22.31 35.61
N PHE A 425 19.26 -22.76 36.15
CA PHE A 425 19.11 -23.03 37.58
C PHE A 425 19.10 -24.54 37.85
N PRO A 426 19.90 -25.03 38.81
CA PRO A 426 19.90 -26.46 39.14
C PRO A 426 18.61 -26.90 39.83
N ARG A 427 18.28 -28.15 39.68
CA ARG A 427 17.17 -28.78 40.42
C ARG A 427 17.50 -28.90 41.91
N LYS A 428 16.47 -28.89 42.78
CA LYS A 428 16.61 -29.09 44.21
C LYS A 428 17.14 -30.49 44.58
N ASP A 429 16.87 -31.44 43.72
CA ASP A 429 17.28 -32.85 43.86
C ASP A 429 18.59 -33.15 43.12
N PHE A 430 19.43 -32.10 42.94
CA PHE A 430 20.75 -32.25 42.35
C PHE A 430 21.56 -33.24 43.20
N PRO A 431 22.10 -34.35 42.62
CA PRO A 431 22.79 -35.36 43.42
C PRO A 431 23.99 -34.76 44.13
N ALA A 432 24.07 -34.93 45.45
CA ALA A 432 25.17 -34.45 46.30
C ALA A 432 26.56 -34.97 45.86
N ASN A 433 26.59 -35.94 44.96
CA ASN A 433 27.80 -36.62 44.48
C ASN A 433 28.03 -36.40 42.96
N TYR A 434 27.46 -35.35 42.37
CA TYR A 434 27.69 -35.08 40.95
C TYR A 434 29.13 -34.58 40.76
N LYS A 435 29.89 -35.27 39.92
CA LYS A 435 31.26 -34.90 39.61
C LYS A 435 31.36 -34.40 38.18
N ILE A 436 32.03 -33.27 38.01
CA ILE A 436 32.49 -32.77 36.70
C ILE A 436 34.02 -32.78 36.72
N ASN A 437 34.62 -33.49 35.78
CA ASN A 437 36.09 -33.68 35.73
C ASN A 437 36.73 -34.21 37.01
N GLY A 438 35.98 -35.03 37.77
CA GLY A 438 36.48 -35.65 38.99
C GLY A 438 36.23 -34.88 40.28
N GLU A 439 35.80 -33.62 40.20
CA GLU A 439 35.50 -32.77 41.36
C GLU A 439 33.97 -32.76 41.69
N TYR A 440 33.67 -32.74 43.00
CA TYR A 440 32.28 -32.63 43.47
C TYR A 440 31.75 -31.21 43.28
N VAL A 441 30.54 -31.12 42.73
CA VAL A 441 29.87 -29.85 42.40
C VAL A 441 28.64 -29.68 43.30
N ASP A 442 28.67 -28.67 44.16
CA ASP A 442 27.57 -28.41 45.09
C ASP A 442 26.44 -27.61 44.44
N SER A 443 26.71 -26.76 43.47
CA SER A 443 25.69 -25.98 42.80
C SER A 443 26.21 -25.47 41.43
N PRO A 444 25.98 -26.19 40.34
CA PRO A 444 26.42 -25.76 39.03
C PRO A 444 25.53 -24.60 38.54
N LYS A 445 26.16 -23.50 38.14
CA LYS A 445 25.52 -22.39 37.45
C LYS A 445 25.85 -22.50 35.97
N LEU A 446 24.82 -22.58 35.13
CA LEU A 446 24.99 -22.54 33.69
C LEU A 446 24.78 -21.11 33.22
N LEU A 447 25.75 -20.56 32.51
CA LEU A 447 25.61 -19.32 31.74
C LEU A 447 25.71 -19.67 30.27
N PHE A 448 24.88 -19.09 29.45
CA PHE A 448 24.93 -19.29 28.00
C PHE A 448 24.57 -18.04 27.23
N ALA A 449 25.11 -17.97 26.02
CA ALA A 449 24.77 -16.99 25.02
C ALA A 449 24.48 -17.70 23.68
N ASP A 450 23.37 -17.38 23.05
CA ASP A 450 23.00 -17.90 21.73
C ASP A 450 23.11 -16.75 20.71
N ILE A 451 23.81 -16.98 19.62
CA ILE A 451 23.85 -16.10 18.46
C ILE A 451 23.27 -16.88 17.29
N TYR A 452 22.20 -16.37 16.67
CA TYR A 452 21.47 -17.12 15.68
C TYR A 452 20.81 -16.24 14.60
N VAL A 453 20.45 -16.87 13.49
CA VAL A 453 19.65 -16.31 12.41
C VAL A 453 18.23 -16.87 12.52
N PRO A 454 17.23 -16.05 12.86
CA PRO A 454 15.83 -16.44 12.76
C PRO A 454 15.35 -16.30 11.30
N ALA A 455 14.59 -17.26 10.82
CA ALA A 455 13.90 -17.22 9.55
C ALA A 455 12.52 -17.87 9.68
N GLY A 456 11.52 -17.40 8.95
CA GLY A 456 10.17 -17.97 9.05
C GLY A 456 9.13 -17.16 8.34
N TYR A 457 7.88 -17.32 8.77
CA TYR A 457 6.72 -16.65 8.20
C TYR A 457 6.01 -15.82 9.27
N ALA A 458 5.63 -14.60 8.88
CA ALA A 458 4.84 -13.70 9.72
C ALA A 458 3.59 -13.27 8.94
N PHE A 459 2.42 -13.49 9.50
CA PHE A 459 1.14 -13.17 8.87
C PHE A 459 0.11 -12.70 9.89
N SER A 460 -0.79 -11.82 9.46
CA SER A 460 -1.88 -11.30 10.29
C SER A 460 -3.20 -11.95 9.86
N PRO A 461 -3.81 -12.81 10.72
CA PRO A 461 -5.00 -13.58 10.33
C PRO A 461 -6.30 -12.76 10.35
N TRP A 462 -6.36 -11.69 11.14
CA TRP A 462 -7.60 -10.93 11.34
C TRP A 462 -7.46 -9.43 11.06
N ASN A 463 -6.39 -8.81 11.56
CA ASN A 463 -6.07 -7.39 11.40
C ASN A 463 -4.57 -7.15 11.65
N ASN A 464 -4.12 -5.92 11.47
CA ASN A 464 -2.72 -5.57 11.69
C ASN A 464 -2.28 -5.57 13.16
N GLU A 465 -3.20 -5.65 14.09
CA GLU A 465 -2.90 -5.68 15.52
C GLU A 465 -2.41 -7.04 15.98
N VAL A 466 -2.84 -8.13 15.31
CA VAL A 466 -2.46 -9.50 15.67
C VAL A 466 -1.65 -10.13 14.54
N ARG A 467 -0.43 -10.53 14.85
CA ARG A 467 0.47 -11.22 13.91
C ARG A 467 0.87 -12.58 14.46
N ILE A 468 0.75 -13.61 13.66
CA ILE A 468 1.28 -14.95 13.96
C ILE A 468 2.66 -15.06 13.31
N ILE A 469 3.63 -15.50 14.08
CA ILE A 469 5.02 -15.65 13.66
C ILE A 469 5.39 -17.13 13.83
N THR A 470 5.78 -17.78 12.75
CA THR A 470 6.40 -19.10 12.83
C THR A 470 7.88 -18.94 12.49
N SER A 471 8.76 -19.49 13.30
CA SER A 471 10.20 -19.28 13.12
C SER A 471 10.99 -20.56 13.28
N PHE A 472 12.04 -20.66 12.49
CA PHE A 472 13.16 -21.56 12.67
C PHE A 472 14.40 -20.70 12.95
N LYS A 473 15.21 -21.10 13.94
CA LYS A 473 16.41 -20.40 14.37
C LYS A 473 17.58 -21.35 14.30
N ALA A 474 18.67 -20.94 13.70
CA ALA A 474 19.91 -21.70 13.62
C ALA A 474 21.10 -20.83 13.95
N GLY A 475 22.03 -21.33 14.73
CA GLY A 475 23.19 -20.55 15.17
C GLY A 475 24.15 -21.31 16.07
N VAL A 476 24.79 -20.57 16.95
CA VAL A 476 25.79 -21.10 17.89
C VAL A 476 25.38 -20.74 19.31
N LYS A 477 25.43 -21.74 20.19
CA LYS A 477 25.30 -21.59 21.63
C LYS A 477 26.68 -21.65 22.26
N ILE A 478 27.05 -20.62 22.98
CA ILE A 478 28.27 -20.56 23.81
C ILE A 478 27.83 -20.73 25.24
N GLN A 479 28.33 -21.75 25.91
CA GLN A 479 27.94 -22.04 27.28
C GLN A 479 29.15 -22.24 28.17
N SER A 480 29.03 -21.78 29.41
CA SER A 480 30.03 -21.95 30.46
C SER A 480 29.36 -22.41 31.74
N ILE A 481 29.96 -23.36 32.43
CA ILE A 481 29.47 -23.89 33.69
C ILE A 481 30.30 -23.28 34.83
N GLY A 482 29.68 -22.44 35.63
CA GLY A 482 30.25 -21.97 36.87
C GLY A 482 30.15 -23.05 37.95
N LEU A 483 31.27 -23.46 38.48
CA LEU A 483 31.38 -24.46 39.55
C LEU A 483 31.61 -23.75 40.87
N ILE A 484 30.74 -24.01 41.86
CA ILE A 484 31.03 -23.63 43.25
C ILE A 484 31.37 -24.94 43.96
N THR A 485 32.65 -25.11 44.23
CA THR A 485 33.16 -26.26 44.97
C THR A 485 33.41 -25.90 46.44
N LYS A 486 33.54 -26.90 47.30
CA LYS A 486 33.89 -26.74 48.71
C LYS A 486 35.24 -26.02 48.94
N TYR A 487 36.08 -25.92 47.87
CA TYR A 487 37.44 -25.35 47.91
C TYR A 487 37.60 -24.07 47.09
N GLY A 488 36.53 -23.54 46.47
CA GLY A 488 36.56 -22.33 45.67
C GLY A 488 35.57 -22.33 44.51
N SER A 489 35.53 -21.23 43.75
CA SER A 489 34.75 -21.11 42.54
C SER A 489 35.64 -21.26 41.30
N ALA A 490 35.29 -22.16 40.42
CA ALA A 490 35.91 -22.29 39.10
C ALA A 490 34.88 -22.07 38.01
N ILE A 491 35.29 -21.49 36.89
CA ILE A 491 34.48 -21.34 35.68
C ILE A 491 35.05 -22.29 34.64
N SER A 492 34.22 -23.17 34.06
CA SER A 492 34.68 -24.02 32.97
C SER A 492 35.01 -23.20 31.72
N GLU A 493 35.92 -23.68 30.91
CA GLU A 493 36.14 -23.10 29.60
C GLU A 493 34.83 -23.05 28.81
N PRO A 494 34.58 -21.96 28.04
CA PRO A 494 33.37 -21.86 27.21
C PRO A 494 33.32 -22.98 26.16
N ALA A 495 32.24 -23.73 26.14
CA ALA A 495 31.97 -24.72 25.11
C ALA A 495 31.03 -24.13 24.06
N CYS A 496 31.37 -24.35 22.78
CA CYS A 496 30.52 -23.98 21.65
C CYS A 496 29.77 -25.20 21.15
N SER A 497 28.48 -25.03 20.91
CA SER A 497 27.62 -26.05 20.32
C SER A 497 26.71 -25.43 19.26
N PHE A 498 26.16 -26.28 18.41
CA PHE A 498 25.18 -25.85 17.43
C PHE A 498 23.85 -25.57 18.13
N TYR A 499 23.20 -24.45 17.77
CA TYR A 499 21.89 -24.03 18.27
C TYR A 499 20.84 -24.18 17.18
N MET A 500 19.75 -24.86 17.48
CA MET A 500 18.56 -24.91 16.65
C MET A 500 17.32 -24.76 17.51
N SER A 501 16.33 -24.04 16.97
CA SER A 501 15.03 -23.91 17.60
C SER A 501 13.96 -23.74 16.52
N ALA A 502 12.78 -24.30 16.76
CA ALA A 502 11.60 -24.08 15.95
C ALA A 502 10.43 -23.70 16.85
N GLY A 503 9.61 -22.77 16.42
CA GLY A 503 8.50 -22.30 17.24
C GLY A 503 7.48 -21.47 16.52
N ALA A 504 6.46 -21.11 17.30
CA ALA A 504 5.43 -20.17 16.88
C ALA A 504 5.21 -19.12 17.96
N GLY A 505 4.88 -17.93 17.53
CA GLY A 505 4.58 -16.81 18.41
C GLY A 505 3.38 -16.03 17.91
N MET A 506 2.87 -15.21 18.80
CA MET A 506 1.81 -14.25 18.50
C MET A 506 2.26 -12.88 18.98
N GLN A 507 2.16 -11.90 18.10
CA GLN A 507 2.39 -10.51 18.41
C GLN A 507 1.05 -9.77 18.38
N ILE A 508 0.73 -9.09 19.49
CA ILE A 508 -0.47 -8.25 19.65
C ILE A 508 0.02 -6.84 19.93
N LYS A 509 -0.18 -5.91 18.98
CA LYS A 509 0.37 -4.55 19.05
C LYS A 509 1.88 -4.58 19.31
N TRP A 510 2.29 -4.14 20.48
CA TRP A 510 3.68 -4.08 20.95
C TRP A 510 4.14 -5.31 21.73
N PHE A 511 3.22 -6.24 22.05
CA PHE A 511 3.51 -7.42 22.85
C PHE A 511 3.72 -8.65 21.96
N GLN A 512 4.75 -9.44 22.28
CA GLN A 512 5.05 -10.70 21.59
C GLN A 512 5.19 -11.84 22.60
N PHE A 513 4.55 -12.97 22.27
CA PHE A 513 4.67 -14.24 22.99
C PHE A 513 5.17 -15.29 22.03
N ASP A 514 6.18 -16.06 22.43
CA ASP A 514 6.76 -17.13 21.62
C ASP A 514 6.83 -18.42 22.43
N VAL A 515 6.42 -19.51 21.82
CA VAL A 515 6.65 -20.87 22.29
C VAL A 515 7.58 -21.55 21.29
N ASN A 516 8.72 -22.02 21.77
CA ASN A 516 9.70 -22.67 20.92
C ASN A 516 10.10 -24.03 21.50
N CYS A 517 10.59 -24.90 20.64
CA CYS A 517 11.30 -26.12 20.99
C CYS A 517 12.76 -25.95 20.59
N GLU A 518 13.65 -25.89 21.55
CA GLU A 518 15.09 -25.78 21.34
C GLU A 518 15.71 -27.18 21.32
N TYR A 519 16.55 -27.43 20.33
CA TYR A 519 17.30 -28.66 20.20
C TYR A 519 18.68 -28.48 20.81
N ASP A 520 19.02 -29.29 21.83
CA ASP A 520 20.33 -29.25 22.44
C ASP A 520 21.33 -30.19 21.75
N ALA A 521 22.62 -29.97 22.04
CA ALA A 521 23.70 -30.78 21.46
C ALA A 521 23.66 -32.26 21.84
N ILE A 522 22.82 -32.66 22.79
CA ILE A 522 22.64 -34.04 23.26
C ILE A 522 21.44 -34.73 22.56
N GLY A 523 20.79 -34.03 21.64
CA GLY A 523 19.66 -34.56 20.88
C GLY A 523 18.32 -34.52 21.61
N LYS A 524 18.19 -33.67 22.64
CA LYS A 524 16.95 -33.46 23.38
C LYS A 524 16.26 -32.17 23.01
N VAL A 525 14.94 -32.20 23.04
CA VAL A 525 14.09 -31.06 22.76
C VAL A 525 13.67 -30.42 24.09
N ASN A 526 13.96 -29.15 24.23
CA ASN A 526 13.64 -28.35 25.41
C ASN A 526 12.61 -27.29 25.05
N PRO A 527 11.40 -27.32 25.63
CA PRO A 527 10.43 -26.27 25.39
C PRO A 527 10.85 -24.96 26.05
N SER A 528 10.63 -23.85 25.36
CA SER A 528 10.91 -22.50 25.85
C SER A 528 9.72 -21.58 25.62
N LEU A 529 9.55 -20.65 26.55
CA LEU A 529 8.51 -19.64 26.53
C LEU A 529 9.13 -18.26 26.69
N TYR A 530 8.79 -17.34 25.81
CA TYR A 530 9.26 -15.95 25.85
C TYR A 530 8.08 -15.00 25.78
N ALA A 531 8.19 -13.88 26.49
CA ALA A 531 7.29 -12.75 26.39
C ALA A 531 8.09 -11.47 26.33
N GLY A 532 7.71 -10.53 25.49
CA GLY A 532 8.50 -9.34 25.27
C GLY A 532 7.77 -8.21 24.59
N TYR A 533 8.53 -7.20 24.27
CA TYR A 533 8.10 -5.99 23.60
C TYR A 533 8.76 -5.89 22.24
N ALA A 534 7.95 -5.61 21.20
CA ALA A 534 8.42 -5.47 19.85
C ALA A 534 8.16 -4.07 19.32
N ILE A 535 9.19 -3.39 18.88
CA ILE A 535 9.13 -2.11 18.17
C ILE A 535 9.16 -2.42 16.68
N ARG A 536 8.21 -1.89 15.92
CA ARG A 536 8.07 -2.09 14.48
C ARG A 536 8.22 -0.78 13.72
N TRP A 537 8.77 -0.86 12.51
CA TRP A 537 8.85 0.24 11.56
C TRP A 537 8.89 -0.27 10.12
N GLY A 538 8.67 0.61 9.15
CA GLY A 538 8.68 0.28 7.72
C GLY A 538 7.39 -0.34 7.23
N GLU A 539 6.33 -0.18 8.00
CA GLU A 539 4.96 -0.56 7.65
C GLU A 539 4.34 0.48 6.72
#